data_622a60a3cbce1349352a5a03a8bea2a0
#
_entry.id   622a60a3cbce1349352a5a03a8bea2a0
#
_cell.length_a   1.000
_cell.length_b   1.000
_cell.length_c   1.000
_cell.angle_alpha   90.00
_cell.angle_beta   90.00
_cell.angle_gamma   90.00
#
_symmetry.space_group_name_H-M   'P 1'
#
loop_
_entity.id
_entity.type
_entity.pdbx_description
1 polymer ?
#
loop_
_entity_poly.entity_id
_entity_poly.type
_entity_poly.pdbx_seq_one_letter_code
_entity_poly.pdbx_strand_id
1 'polypeptide(L)'
;GTIIQCASNNKQDCNPEEVAKLEPFFYESKYSIEYPPKENIILIIVESLLSFPTDLKINGIEITPTLNKLVEKGAYYNNNMTSLIQLGESSDGQFTYLNGLIPKTKGVTIYDYFNNTFVSLPKLLKKQKPGIECRMVIPTSSKTWRQDGVCIQYGFDKLYSRKEYTLSNYKENWLNDKLLFEYAASIDKNSKQPFFSLILTSSTHSPYTKAVEDYLIPFPDTYSEELKNYLSNVHYMDKYLGKYLNFLKENHLYHNSLIIIASDHSISNDWLKSKEEDNVSFQIPLYIVNSPQKIDKTSDYVITQADLFPTLLDLGGIHSEWRGVGNSLLCPDSILNTEREKKRIIYREKISDIILDSDYFKGKKISK
;
A
#
# COMPACT_ATOMS: atom_id res chain seq x y z
N GLY A 1 13.00 21.51 -21.16
CA GLY A 1 12.39 22.82 -20.93
C GLY A 1 11.12 22.69 -20.12
N THR A 2 11.17 23.06 -18.85
CA THR A 2 10.14 23.74 -18.06
C THR A 2 8.71 23.19 -18.13
N ILE A 3 8.41 22.15 -17.35
CA ILE A 3 7.06 21.96 -16.80
C ILE A 3 7.20 21.98 -15.27
N ILE A 4 7.49 23.13 -14.74
CA ILE A 4 7.39 23.45 -13.32
C ILE A 4 6.71 24.81 -13.25
N GLN A 5 5.40 24.79 -13.40
CA GLN A 5 4.52 25.87 -12.94
C GLN A 5 3.08 25.41 -13.10
N CYS A 6 2.65 24.54 -12.21
CA CYS A 6 1.26 24.46 -11.80
C CYS A 6 1.27 24.07 -10.31
N ALA A 7 1.84 24.92 -9.49
CA ALA A 7 1.38 25.05 -8.12
C ALA A 7 0.04 25.81 -8.24
N SER A 8 -1.01 25.09 -8.64
CA SER A 8 -2.34 25.64 -8.54
C SER A 8 -2.64 25.77 -7.05
N ASN A 9 -2.85 26.99 -6.59
CA ASN A 9 -3.41 27.32 -5.29
C ASN A 9 -4.86 26.79 -5.22
N ASN A 10 -5.03 25.48 -5.22
CA ASN A 10 -6.32 24.83 -5.02
C ASN A 10 -6.62 24.58 -3.53
N LYS A 11 -5.89 25.22 -2.62
CA LYS A 11 -6.27 25.27 -1.22
C LYS A 11 -7.54 26.12 -1.14
N GLN A 12 -8.67 25.45 -1.02
CA GLN A 12 -9.87 26.12 -0.56
C GLN A 12 -9.61 26.57 0.88
N ASP A 13 -9.83 27.85 1.19
CA ASP A 13 -9.80 28.33 2.57
C ASP A 13 -10.82 27.50 3.36
N CYS A 14 -10.32 26.61 4.21
CA CYS A 14 -11.20 25.80 5.07
C CYS A 14 -11.90 26.71 6.06
N ASN A 15 -13.23 26.64 6.06
CA ASN A 15 -14.03 27.33 7.06
C ASN A 15 -13.76 26.71 8.45
N PRO A 16 -13.26 27.48 9.44
CA PRO A 16 -13.03 26.96 10.80
C PRO A 16 -14.25 26.30 11.44
N GLU A 17 -15.46 26.74 11.09
CA GLU A 17 -16.71 26.14 11.57
C GLU A 17 -16.89 24.70 11.02
N GLU A 18 -16.50 24.43 9.78
CA GLU A 18 -16.55 23.08 9.22
C GLU A 18 -15.57 22.14 9.93
N VAL A 19 -14.35 22.63 10.21
CA VAL A 19 -13.35 21.85 10.96
C VAL A 19 -13.89 21.51 12.34
N ALA A 20 -14.40 22.48 13.08
CA ALA A 20 -14.95 22.28 14.42
C ALA A 20 -16.12 21.29 14.43
N LYS A 21 -16.97 21.30 13.39
CA LYS A 21 -18.10 20.39 13.25
C LYS A 21 -17.69 18.95 13.00
N LEU A 22 -16.62 18.70 12.25
CA LEU A 22 -16.16 17.36 11.85
C LEU A 22 -15.03 16.84 12.73
N GLU A 23 -14.32 17.69 13.46
CA GLU A 23 -13.19 17.30 14.32
C GLU A 23 -13.52 16.15 15.30
N PRO A 24 -14.72 16.03 15.90
CA PRO A 24 -15.07 14.88 16.73
C PRO A 24 -15.02 13.53 16.03
N PHE A 25 -15.02 13.50 14.70
CA PHE A 25 -14.94 12.29 13.89
C PHE A 25 -13.53 11.98 13.37
N PHE A 26 -12.53 12.81 13.67
CA PHE A 26 -11.14 12.64 13.19
C PHE A 26 -10.44 11.44 13.81
N TYR A 27 -10.91 10.96 14.95
CA TYR A 27 -10.22 9.95 15.76
C TYR A 27 -11.08 8.71 15.91
N GLU A 28 -10.42 7.54 15.79
CA GLU A 28 -11.00 6.23 15.97
C GLU A 28 -10.50 5.59 17.28
N SER A 29 -11.26 4.64 17.79
CA SER A 29 -10.85 3.84 18.94
C SER A 29 -9.69 2.90 18.61
N LYS A 30 -8.80 2.66 19.56
CA LYS A 30 -7.71 1.68 19.47
C LYS A 30 -8.23 0.30 19.83
N TYR A 31 -7.61 -0.72 19.25
CA TYR A 31 -7.86 -2.12 19.58
C TYR A 31 -6.57 -2.77 20.03
N SER A 32 -6.65 -3.55 21.10
CA SER A 32 -5.52 -4.30 21.65
C SER A 32 -5.22 -5.55 20.83
N ILE A 33 -3.97 -6.00 20.89
CA ILE A 33 -3.49 -7.23 20.28
C ILE A 33 -3.12 -8.25 21.36
N GLU A 34 -3.30 -9.54 21.03
CA GLU A 34 -3.08 -10.65 21.96
C GLU A 34 -1.57 -10.92 22.20
N TYR A 35 -0.79 -10.89 21.12
CA TYR A 35 0.65 -11.14 21.14
C TYR A 35 1.45 -9.85 20.95
N PRO A 36 2.71 -9.82 21.38
CA PRO A 36 3.56 -8.65 21.15
C PRO A 36 3.67 -8.29 19.67
N PRO A 37 3.74 -6.99 19.32
CA PRO A 37 3.96 -6.57 17.96
C PRO A 37 5.31 -7.06 17.46
N LYS A 38 5.39 -7.35 16.15
CA LYS A 38 6.64 -7.76 15.51
C LYS A 38 7.68 -6.65 15.56
N GLU A 39 8.94 -7.03 15.53
CA GLU A 39 10.07 -6.09 15.58
C GLU A 39 10.13 -5.23 14.32
N ASN A 40 9.99 -5.88 13.16
CA ASN A 40 10.04 -5.23 11.87
C ASN A 40 8.66 -5.15 11.21
N ILE A 41 8.50 -4.19 10.30
CA ILE A 41 7.35 -4.09 9.41
C ILE A 41 7.84 -4.02 7.98
N ILE A 42 7.29 -4.85 7.10
CA ILE A 42 7.56 -4.84 5.66
C ILE A 42 6.22 -4.62 4.95
N LEU A 43 6.09 -3.47 4.28
CA LEU A 43 4.93 -3.14 3.47
C LEU A 43 5.30 -3.24 2.00
N ILE A 44 4.79 -4.26 1.32
CA ILE A 44 4.98 -4.49 -0.10
C ILE A 44 3.74 -3.99 -0.83
N ILE A 45 3.90 -2.91 -1.58
CA ILE A 45 2.84 -2.35 -2.41
C ILE A 45 3.05 -2.86 -3.83
N VAL A 46 2.12 -3.69 -4.29
CA VAL A 46 2.18 -4.30 -5.62
C VAL A 46 1.44 -3.43 -6.63
N GLU A 47 2.15 -3.03 -7.65
CA GLU A 47 1.63 -2.22 -8.76
C GLU A 47 0.45 -2.90 -9.43
N SER A 48 -0.70 -2.22 -9.50
CA SER A 48 -1.89 -2.62 -10.29
C SER A 48 -2.37 -4.07 -10.06
N LEU A 49 -2.19 -4.63 -8.86
CA LEU A 49 -2.64 -5.99 -8.58
C LEU A 49 -4.15 -6.03 -8.30
N LEU A 50 -4.90 -6.72 -9.15
CA LEU A 50 -6.32 -7.02 -8.94
C LEU A 50 -6.49 -8.31 -8.13
N SER A 51 -7.68 -8.50 -7.55
CA SER A 51 -7.98 -9.71 -6.78
C SER A 51 -8.19 -10.94 -7.65
N PHE A 52 -8.75 -10.82 -8.87
CA PHE A 52 -9.11 -11.97 -9.67
C PHE A 52 -7.93 -12.90 -10.04
N PRO A 53 -6.70 -12.43 -10.29
CA PRO A 53 -5.56 -13.32 -10.56
C PRO A 53 -5.19 -14.20 -9.38
N THR A 54 -5.51 -13.79 -8.15
CA THR A 54 -5.05 -14.48 -6.94
C THR A 54 -5.76 -15.82 -6.72
N ASP A 55 -6.97 -15.98 -7.24
CA ASP A 55 -7.73 -17.24 -7.16
C ASP A 55 -7.75 -18.00 -8.49
N LEU A 56 -7.04 -17.49 -9.51
CA LEU A 56 -7.11 -18.02 -10.87
C LEU A 56 -6.15 -19.19 -11.07
N LYS A 57 -6.70 -20.27 -11.61
CA LYS A 57 -5.95 -21.42 -12.12
C LYS A 57 -6.25 -21.62 -13.61
N ILE A 58 -5.21 -21.77 -14.40
CA ILE A 58 -5.30 -22.08 -15.82
C ILE A 58 -4.83 -23.53 -16.03
N ASN A 59 -5.74 -24.43 -16.35
CA ASN A 59 -5.46 -25.87 -16.44
C ASN A 59 -4.67 -26.40 -15.24
N GLY A 60 -5.05 -26.01 -14.02
CA GLY A 60 -4.40 -26.43 -12.78
C GLY A 60 -3.14 -25.63 -12.41
N ILE A 61 -2.67 -24.72 -13.27
CA ILE A 61 -1.52 -23.84 -12.97
C ILE A 61 -2.04 -22.61 -12.24
N GLU A 62 -1.58 -22.41 -11.02
CA GLU A 62 -1.90 -21.21 -10.22
C GLU A 62 -1.12 -19.99 -10.76
N ILE A 63 -1.81 -18.86 -10.89
CA ILE A 63 -1.16 -17.61 -11.27
C ILE A 63 -0.33 -17.08 -10.10
N THR A 64 -0.82 -17.23 -8.87
CA THR A 64 -0.14 -16.73 -7.65
C THR A 64 0.11 -17.82 -6.61
N PRO A 65 0.94 -18.82 -6.91
CA PRO A 65 1.18 -19.95 -5.98
C PRO A 65 1.83 -19.50 -4.65
N THR A 66 2.66 -18.46 -4.66
CA THR A 66 3.25 -17.91 -3.43
C THR A 66 2.20 -17.30 -2.53
N LEU A 67 1.37 -16.41 -3.06
CA LEU A 67 0.29 -15.75 -2.30
C LEU A 67 -0.72 -16.78 -1.78
N ASN A 68 -1.10 -17.77 -2.61
CA ASN A 68 -2.02 -18.82 -2.21
C ASN A 68 -1.47 -19.63 -1.03
N LYS A 69 -0.18 -19.97 -1.07
CA LYS A 69 0.50 -20.71 0.00
C LYS A 69 0.57 -19.91 1.31
N LEU A 70 0.69 -18.58 1.25
CA LEU A 70 0.63 -17.74 2.46
C LEU A 70 -0.73 -17.89 3.16
N VAL A 71 -1.82 -17.90 2.40
CA VAL A 71 -3.19 -18.08 2.93
C VAL A 71 -3.36 -19.47 3.52
N GLU A 72 -2.90 -20.51 2.83
CA GLU A 72 -2.91 -21.90 3.34
C GLU A 72 -2.16 -22.04 4.67
N LYS A 73 -1.12 -21.24 4.87
CA LYS A 73 -0.31 -21.20 6.11
C LYS A 73 -0.83 -20.24 7.19
N GLY A 74 -2.01 -19.66 7.01
CA GLY A 74 -2.71 -18.87 8.02
C GLY A 74 -2.53 -17.35 7.90
N ALA A 75 -1.96 -16.83 6.83
CA ALA A 75 -1.98 -15.39 6.57
C ALA A 75 -3.42 -14.90 6.42
N TYR A 76 -3.72 -13.71 6.93
CA TYR A 76 -4.99 -13.05 6.63
C TYR A 76 -5.04 -12.69 5.15
N TYR A 77 -6.19 -12.91 4.53
CA TYR A 77 -6.45 -12.60 3.15
C TYR A 77 -7.80 -11.92 3.00
N ASN A 78 -7.83 -10.84 2.25
CA ASN A 78 -9.06 -10.18 1.82
C ASN A 78 -8.98 -9.90 0.32
N ASN A 79 -9.98 -10.34 -0.44
CA ASN A 79 -10.05 -10.14 -1.89
C ASN A 79 -11.02 -9.03 -2.32
N ASN A 80 -11.53 -8.27 -1.35
CA ASN A 80 -12.62 -7.32 -1.57
C ASN A 80 -12.31 -5.91 -1.04
N MET A 81 -11.06 -5.48 -1.23
CA MET A 81 -10.66 -4.12 -0.90
C MET A 81 -11.01 -3.17 -2.04
N THR A 82 -11.77 -2.13 -1.74
CA THR A 82 -12.10 -1.07 -2.70
C THR A 82 -10.95 -0.09 -2.82
N SER A 83 -10.52 0.14 -4.06
CA SER A 83 -9.53 1.18 -4.37
C SER A 83 -10.14 2.57 -4.22
N LEU A 84 -9.44 3.46 -3.52
CA LEU A 84 -9.82 4.86 -3.31
C LEU A 84 -9.03 5.81 -4.20
N ILE A 85 -8.28 5.28 -5.15
CA ILE A 85 -7.30 6.01 -5.93
C ILE A 85 -7.96 6.80 -7.05
N GLN A 86 -7.41 7.99 -7.31
CA GLN A 86 -7.83 8.93 -8.31
C GLN A 86 -6.69 9.17 -9.32
N LEU A 87 -6.43 10.42 -9.66
CA LEU A 87 -5.43 10.80 -10.67
C LEU A 87 -3.97 10.57 -10.25
N GLY A 88 -3.71 10.42 -8.97
CA GLY A 88 -2.35 10.21 -8.44
C GLY A 88 -1.86 8.76 -8.50
N GLU A 89 -2.68 7.82 -8.96
CA GLU A 89 -2.33 6.40 -9.17
C GLU A 89 -1.49 5.81 -8.02
N SER A 90 -0.29 5.28 -8.30
CA SER A 90 0.58 4.67 -7.29
C SER A 90 0.97 5.62 -6.14
N SER A 91 1.11 6.91 -6.41
CA SER A 91 1.40 7.89 -5.36
C SER A 91 0.23 8.11 -4.40
N ASP A 92 -1.01 8.02 -4.90
CA ASP A 92 -2.22 8.10 -4.07
C ASP A 92 -2.38 6.85 -3.19
N GLY A 93 -2.09 5.65 -3.73
CA GLY A 93 -2.09 4.41 -2.94
C GLY A 93 -1.08 4.47 -1.79
N GLN A 94 0.14 4.87 -2.10
CA GLN A 94 1.18 5.10 -1.10
C GLN A 94 0.76 6.15 -0.05
N PHE A 95 0.18 7.26 -0.50
CA PHE A 95 -0.32 8.32 0.37
C PHE A 95 -1.37 7.80 1.36
N THR A 96 -2.36 7.05 0.88
CA THR A 96 -3.44 6.51 1.71
C THR A 96 -2.90 5.54 2.76
N TYR A 97 -2.04 4.61 2.38
CA TYR A 97 -1.49 3.62 3.31
C TYR A 97 -0.59 4.25 4.39
N LEU A 98 0.13 5.30 4.06
CA LEU A 98 1.09 5.92 4.98
C LEU A 98 0.50 7.03 5.84
N ASN A 99 -0.60 7.65 5.42
CA ASN A 99 -1.19 8.80 6.12
C ASN A 99 -2.62 8.56 6.62
N GLY A 100 -3.28 7.53 6.14
CA GLY A 100 -4.65 7.21 6.54
C GLY A 100 -5.71 8.21 6.03
N LEU A 101 -5.43 8.91 4.94
CA LEU A 101 -6.31 9.88 4.30
C LEU A 101 -6.75 9.38 2.93
N ILE A 102 -7.88 9.88 2.47
CA ILE A 102 -8.35 9.67 1.10
C ILE A 102 -7.75 10.76 0.21
N PRO A 103 -7.13 10.41 -0.93
CA PRO A 103 -6.57 11.39 -1.83
C PRO A 103 -7.64 12.27 -2.46
N LYS A 104 -7.27 13.44 -2.94
CA LYS A 104 -8.18 14.37 -3.62
C LYS A 104 -8.67 13.78 -4.94
N THR A 105 -9.92 14.04 -5.26
CA THR A 105 -10.54 13.64 -6.54
C THR A 105 -10.10 14.50 -7.72
N LYS A 106 -9.56 15.69 -7.44
CA LYS A 106 -9.03 16.63 -8.44
C LYS A 106 -7.56 16.87 -8.18
N GLY A 107 -6.77 16.88 -9.24
CA GLY A 107 -5.32 17.06 -9.14
C GLY A 107 -4.59 15.81 -8.64
N VAL A 108 -3.30 15.93 -8.42
CA VAL A 108 -2.45 14.89 -7.85
C VAL A 108 -2.06 15.28 -6.44
N THR A 109 -2.59 14.55 -5.46
CA THR A 109 -2.52 14.92 -4.03
C THR A 109 -1.10 15.21 -3.57
N ILE A 110 -0.13 14.38 -3.95
CA ILE A 110 1.27 14.56 -3.56
C ILE A 110 1.91 15.84 -4.11
N TYR A 111 1.46 16.33 -5.27
CA TYR A 111 1.97 17.58 -5.85
C TYR A 111 1.29 18.80 -5.24
N ASP A 112 -0.03 18.73 -5.09
CA ASP A 112 -0.83 19.86 -4.62
C ASP A 112 -0.62 20.16 -3.13
N TYR A 113 -0.34 19.12 -2.34
CA TYR A 113 -0.15 19.21 -0.88
C TYR A 113 1.26 18.85 -0.42
N PHE A 114 2.23 19.04 -1.29
CA PHE A 114 3.64 18.70 -1.03
C PHE A 114 4.23 19.39 0.21
N ASN A 115 3.73 20.57 0.55
CA ASN A 115 4.22 21.34 1.70
C ASN A 115 3.41 21.09 2.99
N ASN A 116 2.40 20.24 2.95
CA ASN A 116 1.61 19.94 4.13
C ASN A 116 2.40 19.10 5.14
N THR A 117 1.99 19.22 6.42
CA THR A 117 2.47 18.37 7.51
C THR A 117 1.54 17.17 7.66
N PHE A 118 2.11 15.96 7.67
CA PHE A 118 1.36 14.73 7.88
C PHE A 118 1.81 13.97 9.12
N VAL A 119 0.85 13.27 9.76
CA VAL A 119 1.10 12.25 10.77
C VAL A 119 1.23 10.92 10.05
N SER A 120 2.42 10.68 9.51
CA SER A 120 2.70 9.51 8.70
C SER A 120 3.17 8.33 9.53
N LEU A 121 2.99 7.13 8.98
CA LEU A 121 3.42 5.89 9.64
C LEU A 121 4.90 5.89 10.03
N PRO A 122 5.87 6.31 9.21
CA PRO A 122 7.27 6.37 9.62
C PRO A 122 7.52 7.28 10.82
N LYS A 123 6.88 8.44 10.88
CA LYS A 123 7.01 9.37 12.02
C LYS A 123 6.49 8.75 13.31
N LEU A 124 5.33 8.10 13.24
CA LEU A 124 4.75 7.40 14.40
C LEU A 124 5.61 6.23 14.86
N LEU A 125 6.14 5.45 13.92
CA LEU A 125 7.05 4.34 14.23
C LEU A 125 8.33 4.82 14.92
N LYS A 126 8.96 5.87 14.44
CA LYS A 126 10.18 6.43 15.05
C LYS A 126 9.91 6.97 16.46
N LYS A 127 8.73 7.50 16.71
CA LYS A 127 8.32 7.95 18.04
C LYS A 127 8.08 6.76 18.98
N GLN A 128 7.43 5.70 18.51
CA GLN A 128 7.10 4.51 19.29
C GLN A 128 8.31 3.61 19.54
N LYS A 129 9.19 3.48 18.55
CA LYS A 129 10.38 2.62 18.56
C LYS A 129 11.63 3.45 18.23
N PRO A 130 12.20 4.20 19.19
CA PRO A 130 13.42 4.95 18.93
C PRO A 130 14.53 4.04 18.37
N GLY A 131 15.18 4.49 17.31
CA GLY A 131 16.21 3.71 16.62
C GLY A 131 15.72 2.83 15.46
N ILE A 132 14.41 2.74 15.20
CA ILE A 132 13.90 2.09 14.00
C ILE A 132 14.36 2.86 12.74
N GLU A 133 14.88 2.14 11.75
CA GLU A 133 15.15 2.70 10.43
C GLU A 133 13.92 2.55 9.53
N CYS A 134 13.42 3.66 9.01
CA CYS A 134 12.34 3.68 8.03
C CYS A 134 12.91 3.95 6.64
N ARG A 135 12.68 3.03 5.69
CA ARG A 135 13.23 3.10 4.34
C ARG A 135 12.23 2.80 3.25
N MET A 136 12.46 3.39 2.08
CA MET A 136 11.74 3.13 0.85
C MET A 136 12.67 2.43 -0.14
N VAL A 137 12.18 1.39 -0.79
CA VAL A 137 12.85 0.68 -1.88
C VAL A 137 11.94 0.76 -3.10
N ILE A 138 12.34 1.53 -4.11
CA ILE A 138 11.53 1.83 -5.28
C ILE A 138 12.21 1.41 -6.58
N PRO A 139 11.44 0.97 -7.59
CA PRO A 139 11.99 0.49 -8.85
C PRO A 139 12.38 1.62 -9.81
N THR A 140 11.97 2.84 -9.51
CA THR A 140 12.05 4.00 -10.40
C THR A 140 13.14 4.98 -9.96
N SER A 141 13.30 6.05 -10.73
CA SER A 141 14.04 7.22 -10.29
C SER A 141 13.39 7.85 -9.06
N SER A 142 14.20 8.44 -8.18
CA SER A 142 13.72 9.22 -7.03
C SER A 142 12.84 10.42 -7.41
N LYS A 143 12.90 10.86 -8.66
CA LYS A 143 12.07 11.97 -9.17
C LYS A 143 10.67 11.53 -9.60
N THR A 144 10.47 10.26 -9.89
CA THR A 144 9.14 9.71 -10.21
C THR A 144 8.23 9.91 -9.01
N TRP A 145 7.06 10.51 -9.21
CA TRP A 145 6.13 10.88 -8.14
C TRP A 145 6.79 11.64 -6.97
N ARG A 146 7.88 12.38 -7.24
CA ARG A 146 8.63 13.15 -6.23
C ARG A 146 9.00 12.32 -4.99
N GLN A 147 9.40 11.08 -5.18
CA GLN A 147 9.69 10.16 -4.08
C GLN A 147 10.82 10.65 -3.16
N ASP A 148 11.76 11.43 -3.67
CA ASP A 148 12.77 12.12 -2.86
C ASP A 148 12.14 13.10 -1.84
N GLY A 149 11.16 13.88 -2.27
CA GLY A 149 10.42 14.78 -1.38
C GLY A 149 9.45 14.04 -0.44
N VAL A 150 8.78 13.00 -0.94
CA VAL A 150 7.90 12.13 -0.15
C VAL A 150 8.66 11.45 0.98
N CYS A 151 9.83 10.94 0.70
CA CYS A 151 10.72 10.33 1.68
C CYS A 151 10.94 11.27 2.88
N ILE A 152 11.23 12.54 2.61
CA ILE A 152 11.43 13.56 3.64
C ILE A 152 10.11 13.93 4.33
N GLN A 153 9.06 14.22 3.55
CA GLN A 153 7.77 14.66 4.07
C GLN A 153 7.11 13.64 4.98
N TYR A 154 7.22 12.33 4.65
CA TYR A 154 6.63 11.26 5.46
C TYR A 154 7.57 10.75 6.55
N GLY A 155 8.80 11.25 6.62
CA GLY A 155 9.74 10.95 7.69
C GLY A 155 10.50 9.63 7.51
N PHE A 156 10.70 9.16 6.28
CA PHE A 156 11.63 8.08 6.00
C PHE A 156 13.08 8.55 6.18
N ASP A 157 13.95 7.65 6.59
CA ASP A 157 15.37 7.94 6.81
C ASP A 157 16.20 7.71 5.54
N LYS A 158 15.78 6.76 4.70
CA LYS A 158 16.50 6.36 3.49
C LYS A 158 15.56 6.10 2.32
N LEU A 159 16.02 6.46 1.13
CA LEU A 159 15.41 6.14 -0.15
C LEU A 159 16.41 5.38 -1.01
N TYR A 160 16.08 4.15 -1.31
CA TYR A 160 16.81 3.30 -2.26
C TYR A 160 16.04 3.30 -3.58
N SER A 161 16.53 4.07 -4.52
CA SER A 161 15.95 4.19 -5.86
C SER A 161 16.74 3.37 -6.87
N ARG A 162 16.29 3.37 -8.12
CA ARG A 162 17.01 2.70 -9.21
C ARG A 162 18.46 3.17 -9.35
N LYS A 163 18.75 4.41 -9.00
CA LYS A 163 20.09 4.99 -9.14
C LYS A 163 21.12 4.33 -8.22
N GLU A 164 20.71 3.94 -7.02
CA GLU A 164 21.59 3.29 -6.04
C GLU A 164 21.82 1.82 -6.34
N TYR A 165 20.98 1.21 -7.20
CA TYR A 165 21.14 -0.17 -7.65
C TYR A 165 21.88 -0.22 -8.99
N THR A 166 23.20 -0.19 -8.93
CA THR A 166 24.06 -0.19 -10.11
C THR A 166 24.22 -1.59 -10.70
N LEU A 167 23.54 -1.83 -11.82
CA LEU A 167 23.83 -2.94 -12.71
C LEU A 167 24.49 -2.36 -13.98
N SER A 168 25.71 -2.76 -14.25
CA SER A 168 26.54 -2.21 -15.34
C SER A 168 25.92 -2.36 -16.76
N ASN A 169 24.93 -3.23 -16.94
CA ASN A 169 24.32 -3.53 -18.23
C ASN A 169 22.78 -3.44 -18.27
N TYR A 170 22.13 -2.93 -17.20
CA TYR A 170 20.68 -2.81 -17.16
C TYR A 170 20.23 -1.51 -17.85
N LYS A 171 19.54 -1.65 -18.99
CA LYS A 171 19.15 -0.52 -19.85
C LYS A 171 17.72 -0.01 -19.63
N GLU A 172 16.90 -0.75 -18.89
CA GLU A 172 15.51 -0.35 -18.67
C GLU A 172 15.41 0.80 -17.66
N ASN A 173 14.37 1.60 -17.82
CA ASN A 173 14.16 2.76 -16.95
C ASN A 173 13.75 2.38 -15.52
N TRP A 174 13.12 1.23 -15.34
CA TRP A 174 12.64 0.72 -14.05
C TRP A 174 13.23 -0.66 -13.77
N LEU A 175 13.47 -0.95 -12.49
CA LEU A 175 13.81 -2.31 -12.06
C LEU A 175 12.57 -3.20 -12.20
N ASN A 176 12.72 -4.36 -12.83
CA ASN A 176 11.70 -5.40 -12.75
C ASN A 176 11.65 -6.00 -11.34
N ASP A 177 10.59 -6.74 -11.03
CA ASP A 177 10.35 -7.21 -9.67
C ASP A 177 11.41 -8.20 -9.17
N LYS A 178 12.05 -8.98 -10.06
CA LYS A 178 13.20 -9.81 -9.68
C LYS A 178 14.32 -8.96 -9.08
N LEU A 179 14.75 -7.95 -9.81
CA LEU A 179 15.86 -7.09 -9.39
C LEU A 179 15.48 -6.25 -8.16
N LEU A 180 14.24 -5.79 -8.10
CA LEU A 180 13.74 -5.04 -6.95
C LEU A 180 13.78 -5.87 -5.67
N PHE A 181 13.27 -7.11 -5.70
CA PHE A 181 13.27 -7.98 -4.53
C PHE A 181 14.68 -8.45 -4.15
N GLU A 182 15.57 -8.70 -5.11
CA GLU A 182 16.99 -8.97 -4.85
C GLU A 182 17.65 -7.76 -4.17
N TYR A 183 17.33 -6.56 -4.61
CA TYR A 183 17.81 -5.31 -4.00
C TYR A 183 17.31 -5.15 -2.56
N ALA A 184 15.99 -5.28 -2.35
CA ALA A 184 15.41 -5.24 -1.02
C ALA A 184 16.04 -6.28 -0.08
N ALA A 185 16.23 -7.51 -0.55
CA ALA A 185 16.89 -8.57 0.20
C ALA A 185 18.32 -8.19 0.64
N SER A 186 19.11 -7.60 -0.26
CA SER A 186 20.47 -7.15 0.06
C SER A 186 20.50 -6.04 1.12
N ILE A 187 19.52 -5.14 1.08
CA ILE A 187 19.36 -4.09 2.08
C ILE A 187 18.99 -4.69 3.43
N ASP A 188 17.99 -5.59 3.45
CA ASP A 188 17.48 -6.22 4.68
C ASP A 188 18.58 -7.03 5.39
N LYS A 189 19.37 -7.78 4.63
CA LYS A 189 20.49 -8.58 5.17
C LYS A 189 21.51 -7.74 5.94
N ASN A 190 21.77 -6.54 5.46
CA ASN A 190 22.77 -5.63 6.03
C ASN A 190 22.19 -4.63 7.04
N SER A 191 20.89 -4.71 7.30
CA SER A 191 20.22 -3.76 8.16
C SER A 191 20.23 -4.21 9.61
N LYS A 192 20.28 -3.23 10.49
CA LYS A 192 19.98 -3.43 11.92
C LYS A 192 18.47 -3.49 12.13
N GLN A 193 18.02 -4.36 13.01
CA GLN A 193 16.64 -4.36 13.48
C GLN A 193 16.50 -3.39 14.66
N PRO A 194 15.34 -2.76 14.89
CA PRO A 194 14.14 -2.84 14.05
C PRO A 194 14.21 -1.97 12.79
N PHE A 195 13.41 -2.35 11.79
CA PHE A 195 13.24 -1.54 10.58
C PHE A 195 11.78 -1.55 10.08
N PHE A 196 11.43 -0.51 9.36
CA PHE A 196 10.25 -0.43 8.50
C PHE A 196 10.71 -0.30 7.05
N SER A 197 10.35 -1.25 6.21
CA SER A 197 10.68 -1.26 4.78
C SER A 197 9.40 -1.15 3.95
N LEU A 198 9.33 -0.11 3.14
CA LEU A 198 8.32 0.06 2.08
C LEU A 198 8.94 -0.36 0.76
N ILE A 199 8.33 -1.34 0.08
CA ILE A 199 8.79 -1.84 -1.22
C ILE A 199 7.68 -1.61 -2.25
N LEU A 200 8.00 -0.91 -3.35
CA LEU A 200 7.08 -0.70 -4.47
C LEU A 200 7.49 -1.58 -5.64
N THR A 201 6.58 -2.38 -6.19
CA THR A 201 6.84 -3.21 -7.38
C THR A 201 6.52 -2.48 -8.68
N SER A 202 6.84 -3.04 -9.82
CA SER A 202 6.65 -2.40 -11.12
C SER A 202 6.24 -3.33 -12.27
N SER A 203 6.48 -4.64 -12.18
CA SER A 203 6.34 -5.54 -13.33
C SER A 203 4.92 -5.68 -13.86
N THR A 204 3.93 -5.36 -13.04
CA THR A 204 2.50 -5.37 -13.39
C THR A 204 1.96 -4.01 -13.87
N HIS A 205 2.86 -3.06 -14.19
CA HIS A 205 2.49 -1.74 -14.70
C HIS A 205 2.04 -1.80 -16.17
N SER A 206 1.04 -0.97 -16.53
CA SER A 206 0.67 -0.77 -17.93
C SER A 206 1.86 -0.22 -18.76
N PRO A 207 1.98 -0.53 -20.04
CA PRO A 207 0.97 -1.09 -20.96
C PRO A 207 0.89 -2.63 -21.01
N TYR A 208 1.30 -3.36 -20.02
CA TYR A 208 1.26 -4.82 -19.93
C TYR A 208 2.00 -5.50 -21.08
N THR A 209 3.27 -5.20 -21.17
CA THR A 209 4.18 -5.82 -22.13
C THR A 209 4.48 -7.26 -21.73
N LYS A 210 5.05 -8.04 -22.66
CA LYS A 210 5.45 -9.42 -22.38
C LYS A 210 6.33 -9.49 -21.12
N ALA A 211 6.05 -10.47 -20.26
CA ALA A 211 6.87 -10.70 -19.07
C ALA A 211 8.33 -10.98 -19.43
N VAL A 212 9.24 -10.62 -18.54
CA VAL A 212 10.69 -10.83 -18.72
C VAL A 212 11.04 -12.32 -18.87
N GLU A 213 10.27 -13.19 -18.23
CA GLU A 213 10.40 -14.64 -18.35
C GLU A 213 9.20 -15.21 -19.13
N ASP A 214 9.48 -16.20 -20.00
CA ASP A 214 8.43 -16.94 -20.69
C ASP A 214 7.85 -18.01 -19.75
N TYR A 215 6.52 -18.00 -19.62
CA TYR A 215 5.79 -19.03 -18.89
C TYR A 215 4.94 -19.83 -19.86
N LEU A 216 5.00 -21.16 -19.74
CA LEU A 216 4.16 -22.08 -20.50
C LEU A 216 2.78 -22.21 -19.84
N ILE A 217 2.07 -21.10 -19.69
CA ILE A 217 0.72 -21.06 -19.16
C ILE A 217 -0.25 -21.22 -20.35
N PRO A 218 -1.06 -22.29 -20.40
CA PRO A 218 -1.96 -22.53 -21.50
C PRO A 218 -3.21 -21.65 -21.41
N PHE A 219 -3.04 -20.36 -21.62
CA PHE A 219 -4.14 -19.40 -21.61
C PHE A 219 -5.19 -19.75 -22.68
N PRO A 220 -6.50 -19.53 -22.40
CA PRO A 220 -7.53 -19.63 -23.42
C PRO A 220 -7.24 -18.71 -24.61
N ASP A 221 -7.56 -19.16 -25.82
CA ASP A 221 -7.43 -18.33 -27.04
C ASP A 221 -8.31 -17.09 -27.03
N THR A 222 -9.34 -17.09 -26.20
CA THR A 222 -10.26 -15.98 -25.99
C THR A 222 -9.65 -14.83 -25.20
N TYR A 223 -8.55 -15.07 -24.45
CA TYR A 223 -7.87 -14.01 -23.71
C TYR A 223 -7.13 -13.06 -24.65
N SER A 224 -7.25 -11.75 -24.42
CA SER A 224 -6.45 -10.75 -25.12
C SER A 224 -4.95 -10.90 -24.78
N GLU A 225 -4.09 -10.39 -25.65
CA GLU A 225 -2.65 -10.38 -25.39
C GLU A 225 -2.31 -9.56 -24.14
N GLU A 226 -3.01 -8.45 -23.89
CA GLU A 226 -2.85 -7.65 -22.69
C GLU A 226 -3.17 -8.45 -21.43
N LEU A 227 -4.27 -9.21 -21.44
CA LEU A 227 -4.65 -10.06 -20.29
C LEU A 227 -3.62 -11.16 -20.05
N LYS A 228 -3.17 -11.85 -21.11
CA LYS A 228 -2.11 -12.86 -21.01
C LYS A 228 -0.82 -12.27 -20.45
N ASN A 229 -0.41 -11.11 -20.94
CA ASN A 229 0.77 -10.40 -20.46
C ASN A 229 0.62 -9.95 -19.01
N TYR A 230 -0.53 -9.40 -18.65
CA TYR A 230 -0.82 -9.00 -17.27
C TYR A 230 -0.70 -10.19 -16.31
N LEU A 231 -1.39 -11.30 -16.62
CA LEU A 231 -1.36 -12.51 -15.78
C LEU A 231 0.05 -13.12 -15.70
N SER A 232 0.81 -13.08 -16.79
CA SER A 232 2.20 -13.53 -16.81
C SER A 232 3.11 -12.66 -15.94
N ASN A 233 2.88 -11.35 -15.94
CA ASN A 233 3.60 -10.41 -15.05
C ASN A 233 3.19 -10.56 -13.58
N VAL A 234 1.93 -10.85 -13.29
CA VAL A 234 1.48 -11.20 -11.94
C VAL A 234 2.18 -12.49 -11.46
N HIS A 235 2.25 -13.50 -12.32
CA HIS A 235 2.96 -14.74 -12.03
C HIS A 235 4.47 -14.51 -11.79
N TYR A 236 5.08 -13.64 -12.57
CA TYR A 236 6.49 -13.22 -12.41
C TYR A 236 6.71 -12.53 -11.06
N MET A 237 5.86 -11.56 -10.71
CA MET A 237 5.89 -10.89 -9.41
C MET A 237 5.76 -11.89 -8.27
N ASP A 238 4.79 -12.79 -8.32
CA ASP A 238 4.53 -13.80 -7.29
C ASP A 238 5.73 -14.75 -7.09
N LYS A 239 6.37 -15.16 -8.18
CA LYS A 239 7.59 -15.99 -8.14
C LYS A 239 8.71 -15.30 -7.36
N TYR A 240 8.98 -14.05 -7.66
CA TYR A 240 10.09 -13.32 -7.02
C TYR A 240 9.74 -12.81 -5.62
N LEU A 241 8.48 -12.56 -5.35
CA LEU A 241 7.98 -12.40 -3.98
C LEU A 241 8.28 -13.65 -3.15
N GLY A 242 8.02 -14.85 -3.71
CA GLY A 242 8.32 -16.12 -3.03
C GLY A 242 9.81 -16.27 -2.70
N LYS A 243 10.69 -15.92 -3.64
CA LYS A 243 12.14 -15.92 -3.40
C LYS A 243 12.56 -14.93 -2.32
N TYR A 244 11.98 -13.74 -2.32
CA TYR A 244 12.21 -12.74 -1.28
C TYR A 244 11.77 -13.22 0.11
N LEU A 245 10.57 -13.79 0.22
CA LEU A 245 10.09 -14.35 1.49
C LEU A 245 10.94 -15.51 1.99
N ASN A 246 11.44 -16.37 1.10
CA ASN A 246 12.38 -17.44 1.46
C ASN A 246 13.71 -16.89 1.94
N PHE A 247 14.22 -15.84 1.30
CA PHE A 247 15.41 -15.12 1.76
C PHE A 247 15.22 -14.56 3.18
N LEU A 248 14.06 -13.97 3.49
CA LEU A 248 13.76 -13.50 4.85
C LEU A 248 13.77 -14.65 5.86
N LYS A 249 13.27 -15.84 5.49
CA LYS A 249 13.31 -17.04 6.36
C LYS A 249 14.74 -17.50 6.62
N GLU A 250 15.56 -17.59 5.59
CA GLU A 250 16.97 -18.02 5.66
C GLU A 250 17.82 -17.06 6.49
N ASN A 251 17.45 -15.78 6.55
CA ASN A 251 18.16 -14.75 7.32
C ASN A 251 17.48 -14.38 8.65
N HIS A 252 16.55 -15.21 9.13
CA HIS A 252 15.86 -15.05 10.42
C HIS A 252 15.07 -13.74 10.56
N LEU A 253 14.63 -13.16 9.45
CA LEU A 253 13.87 -11.91 9.39
C LEU A 253 12.35 -12.16 9.26
N TYR A 254 11.95 -13.31 8.70
CA TYR A 254 10.54 -13.58 8.36
C TYR A 254 9.63 -13.58 9.59
N HIS A 255 9.96 -14.34 10.62
CA HIS A 255 9.12 -14.47 11.82
C HIS A 255 9.14 -13.24 12.72
N ASN A 256 10.16 -12.39 12.58
CA ASN A 256 10.29 -11.13 13.30
C ASN A 256 9.60 -9.96 12.58
N SER A 257 8.99 -10.21 11.44
CA SER A 257 8.40 -9.18 10.60
C SER A 257 6.89 -9.37 10.46
N LEU A 258 6.15 -8.27 10.64
CA LEU A 258 4.79 -8.13 10.15
C LEU A 258 4.88 -7.76 8.67
N ILE A 259 4.40 -8.65 7.80
CA ILE A 259 4.51 -8.47 6.35
C ILE A 259 3.13 -8.19 5.78
N ILE A 260 2.99 -7.05 5.13
CA ILE A 260 1.78 -6.62 4.45
C ILE A 260 2.03 -6.64 2.95
N ILE A 261 1.13 -7.26 2.21
CA ILE A 261 1.14 -7.24 0.74
C ILE A 261 -0.19 -6.67 0.29
N ALA A 262 -0.15 -5.53 -0.35
CA ALA A 262 -1.34 -4.79 -0.78
C ALA A 262 -1.12 -4.21 -2.17
N SER A 263 -2.20 -4.03 -2.94
CA SER A 263 -2.14 -3.32 -4.22
C SER A 263 -2.16 -1.81 -4.01
N ASP A 264 -1.51 -1.07 -4.90
CA ASP A 264 -1.54 0.40 -4.86
C ASP A 264 -2.87 0.97 -5.39
N HIS A 265 -3.44 0.41 -6.43
CA HIS A 265 -4.71 0.84 -7.01
C HIS A 265 -5.35 -0.25 -7.89
N SER A 266 -6.62 -0.04 -8.21
CA SER A 266 -7.31 -0.80 -9.24
C SER A 266 -6.93 -0.32 -10.64
N ILE A 267 -7.33 -1.05 -11.65
CA ILE A 267 -7.07 -0.76 -13.07
C ILE A 267 -8.32 -0.18 -13.71
N SER A 268 -8.18 0.82 -14.58
CA SER A 268 -9.26 1.24 -15.47
C SER A 268 -9.37 0.29 -16.68
N ASN A 269 -10.57 0.03 -17.18
CA ASN A 269 -11.04 -1.27 -17.66
C ASN A 269 -11.16 -1.48 -19.15
N ASP A 270 -10.65 -0.59 -20.00
CA ASP A 270 -10.97 -0.71 -21.42
C ASP A 270 -10.34 -1.93 -22.09
N TRP A 271 -9.21 -2.41 -21.58
CA TRP A 271 -8.49 -3.57 -22.11
C TRP A 271 -8.96 -4.93 -21.53
N LEU A 272 -9.70 -4.94 -20.42
CA LEU A 272 -10.27 -6.17 -19.83
C LEU A 272 -11.66 -6.54 -20.39
N LYS A 273 -12.21 -5.76 -21.30
CA LYS A 273 -13.58 -5.92 -21.82
C LYS A 273 -13.67 -6.92 -22.98
N SER A 274 -13.13 -8.14 -22.84
CA SER A 274 -13.60 -9.24 -23.70
C SER A 274 -14.87 -9.87 -23.14
N LYS A 275 -15.64 -10.56 -23.97
CA LYS A 275 -16.94 -11.16 -23.58
C LYS A 275 -16.85 -12.18 -22.44
N GLU A 276 -15.68 -12.72 -22.14
CA GLU A 276 -15.43 -13.66 -21.06
C GLU A 276 -14.96 -12.98 -19.77
N GLU A 277 -14.65 -11.71 -19.83
CA GLU A 277 -14.12 -10.89 -18.73
C GLU A 277 -15.24 -10.19 -17.94
N ASP A 278 -16.50 -10.39 -18.27
CA ASP A 278 -17.66 -9.80 -17.60
C ASP A 278 -17.76 -10.14 -16.10
N ASN A 279 -16.97 -11.11 -15.62
CA ASN A 279 -16.90 -11.52 -14.21
C ASN A 279 -15.60 -11.09 -13.50
N VAL A 280 -14.77 -10.28 -14.12
CA VAL A 280 -13.53 -9.79 -13.50
C VAL A 280 -13.85 -8.77 -12.43
N SER A 281 -13.47 -9.08 -11.19
CA SER A 281 -13.55 -8.13 -10.09
C SER A 281 -12.42 -7.12 -10.18
N PHE A 282 -12.77 -5.84 -10.08
CA PHE A 282 -11.80 -4.73 -10.00
C PHE A 282 -11.40 -4.37 -8.57
N GLN A 283 -11.83 -5.18 -7.61
CA GLN A 283 -11.32 -5.10 -6.25
C GLN A 283 -9.86 -5.52 -6.21
N ILE A 284 -9.17 -5.06 -5.17
CA ILE A 284 -7.76 -5.31 -4.95
C ILE A 284 -7.56 -6.16 -3.70
N PRO A 285 -6.50 -7.00 -3.64
CA PRO A 285 -6.28 -7.89 -2.52
C PRO A 285 -5.45 -7.25 -1.42
N LEU A 286 -5.60 -7.80 -0.21
CA LEU A 286 -4.78 -7.51 0.95
C LEU A 286 -4.34 -8.82 1.61
N TYR A 287 -3.05 -8.94 1.93
CA TYR A 287 -2.47 -10.05 2.71
C TYR A 287 -1.76 -9.50 3.93
N ILE A 288 -2.00 -10.12 5.08
CA ILE A 288 -1.30 -9.80 6.34
C ILE A 288 -0.67 -11.08 6.87
N VAL A 289 0.64 -11.12 6.89
CA VAL A 289 1.46 -12.26 7.29
C VAL A 289 2.06 -12.02 8.66
N ASN A 290 2.07 -13.03 9.53
CA ASN A 290 2.58 -12.96 10.89
C ASN A 290 1.86 -11.95 11.78
N SER A 291 0.56 -11.79 11.59
CA SER A 291 -0.25 -10.91 12.43
C SER A 291 -0.18 -11.32 13.91
N PRO A 292 0.09 -10.38 14.85
CA PRO A 292 0.06 -10.66 16.28
C PRO A 292 -1.35 -10.77 16.85
N GLN A 293 -2.35 -10.58 16.04
CA GLN A 293 -3.77 -10.69 16.38
C GLN A 293 -4.53 -11.38 15.25
N LYS A 294 -5.39 -12.32 15.61
CA LYS A 294 -6.35 -12.87 14.65
C LYS A 294 -7.30 -11.77 14.17
N ILE A 295 -7.53 -11.74 12.86
CA ILE A 295 -8.50 -10.84 12.22
C ILE A 295 -9.73 -11.66 11.86
N ASP A 296 -10.88 -11.32 12.47
CA ASP A 296 -12.14 -12.08 12.33
C ASP A 296 -12.97 -11.68 11.11
N LYS A 297 -12.50 -10.75 10.29
CA LYS A 297 -13.16 -10.38 9.02
C LYS A 297 -12.93 -11.48 7.98
N THR A 298 -13.99 -11.87 7.27
CA THR A 298 -13.90 -12.85 6.19
C THR A 298 -13.13 -12.30 4.99
N SER A 299 -12.70 -13.18 4.08
CA SER A 299 -11.94 -12.77 2.89
C SER A 299 -12.74 -11.92 1.90
N ASP A 300 -14.05 -11.99 1.94
CA ASP A 300 -14.98 -11.22 1.10
C ASP A 300 -15.58 -9.99 1.80
N TYR A 301 -15.19 -9.74 3.06
CA TYR A 301 -15.63 -8.56 3.79
C TYR A 301 -15.16 -7.28 3.08
N VAL A 302 -16.08 -6.37 2.82
CA VAL A 302 -15.79 -5.12 2.08
C VAL A 302 -14.97 -4.18 2.94
N ILE A 303 -13.77 -3.90 2.50
CA ILE A 303 -12.85 -2.93 3.10
C ILE A 303 -12.42 -1.90 2.07
N THR A 304 -11.75 -0.84 2.52
CA THR A 304 -11.12 0.15 1.65
C THR A 304 -9.63 0.29 1.97
N GLN A 305 -8.88 0.90 1.09
CA GLN A 305 -7.45 1.17 1.32
C GLN A 305 -7.20 2.01 2.59
N ALA A 306 -8.15 2.90 2.96
CA ALA A 306 -8.04 3.71 4.17
C ALA A 306 -8.06 2.88 5.46
N ASP A 307 -8.59 1.65 5.43
CA ASP A 307 -8.69 0.77 6.60
C ASP A 307 -7.33 0.15 6.97
N LEU A 308 -6.36 0.15 6.07
CA LEU A 308 -5.04 -0.42 6.35
C LEU A 308 -4.24 0.42 7.37
N PHE A 309 -4.28 1.74 7.30
CA PHE A 309 -3.52 2.59 8.21
C PHE A 309 -3.85 2.35 9.69
N PRO A 310 -5.11 2.43 10.17
CA PRO A 310 -5.44 2.12 11.54
C PRO A 310 -5.18 0.66 11.92
N THR A 311 -5.32 -0.27 10.97
CA THR A 311 -4.98 -1.69 11.19
C THR A 311 -3.49 -1.86 11.48
N LEU A 312 -2.62 -1.19 10.72
CA LEU A 312 -1.17 -1.20 10.96
C LEU A 312 -0.80 -0.58 12.30
N LEU A 313 -1.49 0.47 12.72
CA LEU A 313 -1.27 1.06 14.05
C LEU A 313 -1.57 0.05 15.15
N ASP A 314 -2.70 -0.66 15.05
CA ASP A 314 -3.08 -1.65 16.06
C ASP A 314 -2.12 -2.87 16.06
N LEU A 315 -1.88 -3.46 14.89
CA LEU A 315 -0.99 -4.62 14.76
C LEU A 315 0.47 -4.31 15.10
N GLY A 316 0.90 -3.09 14.86
CA GLY A 316 2.24 -2.59 15.21
C GLY A 316 2.39 -2.14 16.66
N GLY A 317 1.30 -2.11 17.45
CA GLY A 317 1.29 -1.57 18.80
C GLY A 317 1.64 -0.09 18.85
N ILE A 318 1.26 0.68 17.82
CA ILE A 318 1.63 2.07 17.64
C ILE A 318 0.55 2.97 18.26
N HIS A 319 0.96 3.81 19.20
CA HIS A 319 0.05 4.78 19.81
C HIS A 319 -0.01 6.06 18.99
N SER A 320 -1.22 6.48 18.64
CA SER A 320 -1.48 7.74 17.96
C SER A 320 -2.93 8.18 18.22
N GLU A 321 -3.15 9.46 18.44
CA GLU A 321 -4.51 10.01 18.46
C GLU A 321 -5.08 10.01 17.04
N TRP A 322 -4.29 10.43 16.05
CA TRP A 322 -4.65 10.30 14.64
C TRP A 322 -4.53 8.85 14.19
N ARG A 323 -5.63 8.29 13.73
CA ARG A 323 -5.72 6.88 13.31
C ARG A 323 -6.22 6.72 11.87
N GLY A 324 -6.24 7.81 11.11
CA GLY A 324 -6.76 7.80 9.75
C GLY A 324 -8.29 7.91 9.68
N VAL A 325 -8.81 7.94 8.47
CA VAL A 325 -10.26 8.01 8.22
C VAL A 325 -10.91 6.65 7.98
N GLY A 326 -10.12 5.60 7.88
CA GLY A 326 -10.60 4.22 7.78
C GLY A 326 -10.92 3.59 9.12
N ASN A 327 -11.35 2.34 9.11
CA ASN A 327 -11.61 1.54 10.29
C ASN A 327 -10.63 0.39 10.35
N SER A 328 -10.02 0.17 11.53
CA SER A 328 -9.18 -0.99 11.76
C SER A 328 -9.94 -2.29 11.49
N LEU A 329 -9.28 -3.28 10.90
CA LEU A 329 -9.84 -4.63 10.72
C LEU A 329 -10.09 -5.34 12.05
N LEU A 330 -9.55 -4.82 13.16
CA LEU A 330 -9.83 -5.30 14.50
C LEU A 330 -11.09 -4.67 15.11
N CYS A 331 -11.69 -3.68 14.46
CA CYS A 331 -12.88 -3.01 14.95
C CYS A 331 -14.07 -3.97 14.97
N PRO A 332 -14.70 -4.21 16.12
CA PRO A 332 -15.88 -5.09 16.21
C PRO A 332 -17.06 -4.51 15.43
N ASP A 333 -17.89 -5.39 14.85
CA ASP A 333 -19.10 -4.99 14.12
C ASP A 333 -20.08 -4.21 15.00
N SER A 334 -20.13 -4.51 16.32
CA SER A 334 -20.94 -3.77 17.27
C SER A 334 -20.58 -2.28 17.35
N ILE A 335 -19.30 -1.93 17.14
CA ILE A 335 -18.82 -0.54 17.09
C ILE A 335 -19.07 0.06 15.71
N LEU A 336 -18.80 -0.69 14.62
CA LEU A 336 -19.05 -0.23 13.26
C LEU A 336 -20.53 0.12 13.02
N ASN A 337 -21.45 -0.54 13.71
CA ASN A 337 -22.87 -0.32 13.60
C ASN A 337 -23.40 0.85 14.45
N THR A 338 -22.54 1.52 15.23
CA THR A 338 -22.96 2.72 15.99
C THR A 338 -23.23 3.90 15.07
N GLU A 339 -24.13 4.78 15.50
CA GLU A 339 -24.47 6.00 14.73
C GLU A 339 -23.24 6.92 14.52
N ARG A 340 -22.32 6.95 15.50
CA ARG A 340 -21.06 7.69 15.36
C ARG A 340 -20.22 7.18 14.21
N GLU A 341 -19.98 5.85 14.14
CA GLU A 341 -19.14 5.26 13.11
C GLU A 341 -19.80 5.33 11.73
N LYS A 342 -21.11 5.15 11.64
CA LYS A 342 -21.85 5.36 10.39
C LYS A 342 -21.68 6.79 9.86
N LYS A 343 -21.76 7.79 10.72
CA LYS A 343 -21.52 9.19 10.35
C LYS A 343 -20.06 9.42 9.96
N ARG A 344 -19.10 8.82 10.68
CA ARG A 344 -17.68 8.93 10.38
C ARG A 344 -17.39 8.37 8.99
N ILE A 345 -17.94 7.20 8.62
CA ILE A 345 -17.80 6.62 7.29
C ILE A 345 -18.36 7.53 6.20
N ILE A 346 -19.51 8.17 6.44
CA ILE A 346 -20.11 9.12 5.49
C ILE A 346 -19.22 10.34 5.28
N TYR A 347 -18.58 10.85 6.34
CA TYR A 347 -17.81 12.09 6.29
C TYR A 347 -16.32 11.90 5.97
N ARG A 348 -15.82 10.68 5.80
CA ARG A 348 -14.37 10.41 5.68
C ARG A 348 -13.68 11.13 4.53
N GLU A 349 -14.35 11.31 3.39
CA GLU A 349 -13.82 12.11 2.28
C GLU A 349 -13.74 13.57 2.65
N LYS A 350 -14.80 14.10 3.26
CA LYS A 350 -14.84 15.49 3.72
C LYS A 350 -13.81 15.77 4.81
N ILE A 351 -13.61 14.83 5.73
CA ILE A 351 -12.55 14.90 6.75
C ILE A 351 -11.18 14.97 6.10
N SER A 352 -10.92 14.10 5.10
CA SER A 352 -9.66 14.10 4.36
C SER A 352 -9.44 15.43 3.65
N ASP A 353 -10.45 15.96 2.98
CA ASP A 353 -10.38 17.25 2.29
C ASP A 353 -10.07 18.40 3.24
N ILE A 354 -10.73 18.46 4.39
CA ILE A 354 -10.50 19.48 5.41
C ILE A 354 -9.09 19.42 5.95
N ILE A 355 -8.59 18.21 6.27
CA ILE A 355 -7.21 18.01 6.76
C ILE A 355 -6.20 18.49 5.73
N LEU A 356 -6.41 18.16 4.46
CA LEU A 356 -5.52 18.56 3.37
C LEU A 356 -5.56 20.09 3.14
N ASP A 357 -6.74 20.63 2.97
CA ASP A 357 -6.92 22.04 2.60
C ASP A 357 -6.50 22.99 3.72
N SER A 358 -6.72 22.63 4.98
CA SER A 358 -6.33 23.43 6.15
C SER A 358 -4.90 23.22 6.65
N ASP A 359 -4.18 22.23 6.11
CA ASP A 359 -2.90 21.76 6.73
C ASP A 359 -3.08 21.51 8.25
N TYR A 360 -4.10 20.74 8.58
CA TYR A 360 -4.62 20.57 9.95
C TYR A 360 -3.56 20.22 11.00
N PHE A 361 -2.54 19.43 10.62
CA PHE A 361 -1.49 19.00 11.55
C PHE A 361 -0.35 20.01 11.72
N LYS A 362 -0.34 21.11 10.94
CA LYS A 362 0.71 22.12 11.03
C LYS A 362 0.71 22.78 12.41
N GLY A 363 1.83 22.71 13.09
CA GLY A 363 2.00 23.31 14.42
C GLY A 363 1.24 22.62 15.55
N LYS A 364 0.45 21.59 15.27
CA LYS A 364 -0.19 20.78 16.33
C LYS A 364 0.86 19.84 16.93
N LYS A 365 1.02 19.89 18.26
CA LYS A 365 1.67 18.81 18.99
C LYS A 365 0.70 17.62 18.93
N ILE A 366 1.03 16.66 18.09
CA ILE A 366 0.31 15.39 18.09
C ILE A 366 0.70 14.73 19.40
N SER A 367 -0.20 14.84 20.37
CA SER A 367 0.04 14.45 21.74
C SER A 367 0.32 12.96 21.83
N LYS A 368 1.06 12.62 22.84
CA LYS A 368 1.65 11.32 23.21
C LYS A 368 0.70 10.15 23.10
#